data_2c9611302b016400b47aa6815b676991
#
_entry.id   2c9611302b016400b47aa6815b676991
#
_cell.length_a   1.000
_cell.length_b   1.000
_cell.length_c   1.000
_cell.angle_alpha   90.00
_cell.angle_beta   90.00
_cell.angle_gamma   90.00
#
_symmetry.space_group_name_H-M   'P 1'
#
loop_
_entity.id
_entity.type
_entity.pdbx_description
1 polymer ?
#
loop_
_entity_poly.entity_id
_entity_poly.type
_entity_poly.pdbx_seq_one_letter_code
_entity_poly.pdbx_strand_id
1 'polypeptide(L)'
;MSRFLKHEVVGKILDVGLLPVFYNDDVKVAKRIVQACSDGGAIVIEFTNRGDFAYEVFNELSKWSQKELPDVILGAGTIIEPATAGIYINSGANFIVGPVFNPDVAKICNRRKVSYIPGCMTPSEISNAEETGVDIVKIFPGKTVGPSFIKAVLGPCPWSKLMPSGGVEITQENISGWIKSGSAALNIGSNLIKKDLVKAGDFNSIKKLVKQCMEWIKEERGASH
;
A
#
# COMPACT_ATOMS: atom_id res chain seq x y z
N MET A 1 0.27 8.79 17.62
CA MET A 1 1.34 7.77 17.50
C MET A 1 0.77 6.61 16.70
N SER A 2 1.62 5.93 15.92
CA SER A 2 1.17 4.69 15.25
C SER A 2 0.63 3.71 16.29
N ARG A 3 -0.47 3.05 15.97
CA ARG A 3 -1.12 2.05 16.84
C ARG A 3 -0.42 0.70 16.78
N PHE A 4 0.22 0.41 15.64
CA PHE A 4 0.99 -0.80 15.41
C PHE A 4 2.48 -0.48 15.41
N LEU A 5 3.31 -1.41 15.84
CA LEU A 5 4.76 -1.29 15.76
C LEU A 5 5.23 -1.40 14.30
N LYS A 6 6.34 -0.72 13.95
CA LYS A 6 6.86 -0.72 12.57
C LYS A 6 6.99 -2.13 11.98
N HIS A 7 7.57 -3.07 12.73
CA HIS A 7 7.78 -4.45 12.26
C HIS A 7 6.47 -5.23 12.11
N GLU A 8 5.44 -4.95 12.93
CA GLU A 8 4.11 -5.56 12.77
C GLU A 8 3.46 -5.09 11.47
N VAL A 9 3.55 -3.79 11.17
CA VAL A 9 3.04 -3.22 9.91
C VAL A 9 3.73 -3.86 8.70
N VAL A 10 5.06 -3.94 8.72
CA VAL A 10 5.85 -4.56 7.64
C VAL A 10 5.50 -6.04 7.50
N GLY A 11 5.50 -6.79 8.60
CA GLY A 11 5.11 -8.20 8.59
C GLY A 11 3.72 -8.42 8.01
N LYS A 12 2.75 -7.60 8.44
CA LYS A 12 1.37 -7.71 7.95
C LYS A 12 1.22 -7.38 6.46
N ILE A 13 1.96 -6.40 5.93
CA ILE A 13 1.99 -6.10 4.49
C ILE A 13 2.51 -7.32 3.71
N LEU A 14 3.60 -7.91 4.19
CA LEU A 14 4.21 -9.07 3.56
C LEU A 14 3.31 -10.31 3.62
N ASP A 15 2.65 -10.55 4.75
CA ASP A 15 1.73 -11.69 4.96
C ASP A 15 0.50 -11.57 4.05
N VAL A 16 -0.16 -10.42 4.08
CA VAL A 16 -1.37 -10.14 3.29
C VAL A 16 -1.07 -10.13 1.80
N GLY A 17 0.05 -9.53 1.39
CA GLY A 17 0.49 -9.47 0.00
C GLY A 17 -0.31 -8.54 -0.91
N LEU A 18 -1.38 -7.95 -0.41
CA LEU A 18 -2.24 -6.98 -1.12
C LEU A 18 -2.38 -5.71 -0.30
N LEU A 19 -2.09 -4.56 -0.90
CA LEU A 19 -2.26 -3.23 -0.33
C LEU A 19 -3.22 -2.43 -1.23
N PRO A 20 -4.54 -2.44 -0.98
CA PRO A 20 -5.48 -1.55 -1.66
C PRO A 20 -5.12 -0.09 -1.43
N VAL A 21 -5.20 0.72 -2.50
CA VAL A 21 -4.94 2.15 -2.43
C VAL A 21 -6.07 2.95 -3.05
N PHE A 22 -6.55 3.98 -2.35
CA PHE A 22 -7.67 4.79 -2.80
C PHE A 22 -7.59 6.23 -2.30
N TYR A 23 -8.43 7.08 -2.91
CA TYR A 23 -8.82 8.40 -2.45
C TYR A 23 -10.33 8.56 -2.57
N ASN A 24 -10.93 9.18 -1.60
CA ASN A 24 -12.29 9.69 -1.67
C ASN A 24 -12.41 10.89 -0.72
N ASP A 25 -13.06 11.95 -1.15
CA ASP A 25 -13.28 13.18 -0.38
C ASP A 25 -14.49 13.06 0.58
N ASP A 26 -15.40 12.13 0.34
CA ASP A 26 -16.49 11.80 1.27
C ASP A 26 -16.04 10.74 2.28
N VAL A 27 -15.98 11.13 3.55
CA VAL A 27 -15.59 10.22 4.65
C VAL A 27 -16.55 9.03 4.81
N LYS A 28 -17.84 9.19 4.48
CA LYS A 28 -18.81 8.08 4.57
C LYS A 28 -18.51 7.03 3.50
N VAL A 29 -18.19 7.48 2.30
CA VAL A 29 -17.77 6.60 1.19
C VAL A 29 -16.43 5.96 1.52
N ALA A 30 -15.46 6.73 2.02
CA ALA A 30 -14.14 6.22 2.44
C ALA A 30 -14.25 5.10 3.49
N LYS A 31 -15.13 5.25 4.50
CA LYS A 31 -15.43 4.21 5.49
C LYS A 31 -15.96 2.94 4.84
N ARG A 32 -16.87 3.05 3.88
CA ARG A 32 -17.43 1.89 3.17
C ARG A 32 -16.39 1.19 2.30
N ILE A 33 -15.46 1.92 1.68
CA ILE A 33 -14.35 1.35 0.92
C ILE A 33 -13.44 0.53 1.86
N VAL A 34 -13.04 1.11 2.99
CA VAL A 34 -12.18 0.43 3.98
C VAL A 34 -12.88 -0.81 4.53
N GLN A 35 -14.18 -0.74 4.85
CA GLN A 35 -14.96 -1.89 5.29
C GLN A 35 -14.96 -3.00 4.23
N ALA A 36 -15.22 -2.66 2.96
CA ALA A 36 -15.25 -3.63 1.87
C ALA A 36 -13.89 -4.31 1.65
N CYS A 37 -12.79 -3.56 1.74
CA CYS A 37 -11.44 -4.11 1.66
C CYS A 37 -11.15 -5.06 2.82
N SER A 38 -11.47 -4.66 4.05
CA SER A 38 -11.32 -5.48 5.25
C SER A 38 -12.14 -6.76 5.18
N ASP A 39 -13.42 -6.67 4.79
CA ASP A 39 -14.31 -7.82 4.60
C ASP A 39 -13.85 -8.77 3.49
N GLY A 40 -13.06 -8.27 2.52
CA GLY A 40 -12.42 -9.04 1.48
C GLY A 40 -11.10 -9.71 1.91
N GLY A 41 -10.59 -9.40 3.11
CA GLY A 41 -9.37 -9.94 3.69
C GLY A 41 -8.15 -9.00 3.61
N ALA A 42 -8.24 -7.85 2.94
CA ALA A 42 -7.16 -6.87 2.88
C ALA A 42 -7.26 -5.89 4.06
N ILE A 43 -6.50 -6.16 5.11
CA ILE A 43 -6.53 -5.37 6.36
C ILE A 43 -5.45 -4.29 6.42
N VAL A 44 -4.56 -4.19 5.45
CA VAL A 44 -3.60 -3.08 5.31
C VAL A 44 -4.02 -2.24 4.12
N ILE A 45 -4.33 -0.96 4.33
CA ILE A 45 -5.01 -0.13 3.33
C ILE A 45 -4.35 1.26 3.29
N GLU A 46 -4.08 1.76 2.08
CA GLU A 46 -3.50 3.07 1.81
C GLU A 46 -4.60 4.07 1.39
N PHE A 47 -4.76 5.14 2.17
CA PHE A 47 -5.50 6.33 1.76
C PHE A 47 -4.53 7.35 1.17
N THR A 48 -4.84 7.96 0.02
CA THR A 48 -3.91 8.88 -0.64
C THR A 48 -4.25 10.35 -0.42
N ASN A 49 -3.21 11.16 -0.21
CA ASN A 49 -3.30 12.61 -0.13
C ASN A 49 -3.41 13.23 -1.55
N ARG A 50 -4.59 13.18 -2.16
CA ARG A 50 -4.85 13.62 -3.55
C ARG A 50 -5.90 14.71 -3.69
N GLY A 51 -6.15 15.48 -2.67
CA GLY A 51 -7.09 16.59 -2.73
C GLY A 51 -6.89 17.53 -1.56
N ASP A 52 -7.42 18.73 -1.69
CA ASP A 52 -7.47 19.68 -0.60
C ASP A 52 -8.24 19.06 0.58
N PHE A 53 -7.77 19.32 1.80
CA PHE A 53 -8.37 18.77 3.04
C PHE A 53 -8.39 17.22 3.15
N ALA A 54 -7.66 16.50 2.29
CA ALA A 54 -7.59 15.04 2.37
C ALA A 54 -7.18 14.53 3.76
N TYR A 55 -6.36 15.30 4.49
CA TYR A 55 -5.94 14.97 5.85
C TYR A 55 -7.11 14.98 6.87
N GLU A 56 -8.14 15.81 6.65
CA GLU A 56 -9.34 15.86 7.51
C GLU A 56 -10.16 14.57 7.33
N VAL A 57 -10.35 14.14 6.09
CA VAL A 57 -11.01 12.87 5.77
C VAL A 57 -10.24 11.71 6.40
N PHE A 58 -8.91 11.70 6.24
CA PHE A 58 -8.06 10.66 6.84
C PHE A 58 -8.15 10.64 8.37
N ASN A 59 -8.16 11.80 9.02
CA ASN A 59 -8.29 11.91 10.47
C ASN A 59 -9.59 11.26 10.98
N GLU A 60 -10.72 11.59 10.34
CA GLU A 60 -12.01 10.97 10.71
C GLU A 60 -12.06 9.47 10.37
N LEU A 61 -11.50 9.07 9.24
CA LEU A 61 -11.39 7.68 8.82
C LEU A 61 -10.53 6.87 9.81
N SER A 62 -9.40 7.43 10.25
CA SER A 62 -8.50 6.80 11.22
C SER A 62 -9.18 6.62 12.58
N LYS A 63 -9.85 7.63 13.11
CA LYS A 63 -10.61 7.54 14.37
C LYS A 63 -11.69 6.47 14.30
N TRP A 64 -12.45 6.44 13.21
CA TRP A 64 -13.47 5.44 12.99
C TRP A 64 -12.89 4.02 12.89
N SER A 65 -11.85 3.83 12.09
CA SER A 65 -11.21 2.53 11.90
C SER A 65 -10.64 1.97 13.20
N GLN A 66 -10.07 2.83 14.06
CA GLN A 66 -9.56 2.40 15.37
C GLN A 66 -10.66 1.81 16.27
N LYS A 67 -11.88 2.27 16.13
CA LYS A 67 -13.01 1.84 16.95
C LYS A 67 -13.74 0.64 16.35
N GLU A 68 -14.05 0.70 15.05
CA GLU A 68 -14.94 -0.25 14.38
C GLU A 68 -14.19 -1.41 13.71
N LEU A 69 -12.93 -1.19 13.34
CA LEU A 69 -12.06 -2.16 12.63
C LEU A 69 -10.67 -2.21 13.28
N PRO A 70 -10.56 -2.72 14.52
CA PRO A 70 -9.32 -2.65 15.30
C PRO A 70 -8.12 -3.34 14.65
N ASP A 71 -8.33 -4.32 13.78
CA ASP A 71 -7.26 -5.05 13.09
C ASP A 71 -6.80 -4.37 11.79
N VAL A 72 -7.53 -3.35 11.32
CA VAL A 72 -7.17 -2.64 10.09
C VAL A 72 -6.03 -1.67 10.34
N ILE A 73 -5.01 -1.76 9.49
CA ILE A 73 -3.83 -0.91 9.48
C ILE A 73 -3.98 0.12 8.36
N LEU A 74 -4.33 1.36 8.72
CA LEU A 74 -4.42 2.46 7.76
C LEU A 74 -3.09 3.18 7.64
N GLY A 75 -2.67 3.44 6.39
CA GLY A 75 -1.55 4.30 6.06
C GLY A 75 -1.93 5.42 5.11
N ALA A 76 -1.02 6.37 4.95
CA ALA A 76 -1.20 7.51 4.07
C ALA A 76 -0.22 7.49 2.90
N GLY A 77 -0.75 7.65 1.68
CA GLY A 77 0.02 7.68 0.44
C GLY A 77 0.01 9.04 -0.26
N THR A 78 0.81 9.13 -1.32
CA THR A 78 1.06 10.38 -2.05
C THR A 78 1.74 11.43 -1.16
N ILE A 79 2.60 10.97 -0.26
CA ILE A 79 3.38 11.82 0.65
C ILE A 79 4.76 12.08 0.05
N ILE A 80 5.05 13.33 -0.26
CA ILE A 80 6.28 13.73 -0.96
C ILE A 80 7.23 14.56 -0.10
N GLU A 81 6.77 15.03 1.06
CA GLU A 81 7.53 15.92 1.94
C GLU A 81 7.32 15.61 3.43
N PRO A 82 8.29 15.95 4.30
CA PRO A 82 8.25 15.60 5.71
C PRO A 82 7.15 16.33 6.50
N ALA A 83 6.77 17.54 6.13
CA ALA A 83 5.72 18.30 6.80
C ALA A 83 4.37 17.56 6.69
N THR A 84 4.02 17.16 5.47
CA THR A 84 2.80 16.38 5.20
C THR A 84 2.87 15.01 5.89
N ALA A 85 4.02 14.33 5.86
CA ALA A 85 4.20 13.08 6.62
C ALA A 85 3.89 13.26 8.11
N GLY A 86 4.36 14.35 8.72
CA GLY A 86 4.09 14.69 10.12
C GLY A 86 2.61 14.85 10.42
N ILE A 87 1.84 15.51 9.54
CA ILE A 87 0.40 15.69 9.66
C ILE A 87 -0.32 14.33 9.69
N TYR A 88 -0.05 13.47 8.70
CA TYR A 88 -0.69 12.15 8.62
C TYR A 88 -0.30 11.22 9.76
N ILE A 89 0.97 11.24 10.21
CA ILE A 89 1.40 10.47 11.39
C ILE A 89 0.65 10.94 12.64
N ASN A 90 0.48 12.24 12.82
CA ASN A 90 -0.30 12.79 13.95
C ASN A 90 -1.80 12.46 13.84
N SER A 91 -2.32 12.30 12.61
CA SER A 91 -3.69 11.84 12.35
C SER A 91 -3.86 10.32 12.45
N GLY A 92 -2.82 9.57 12.85
CA GLY A 92 -2.91 8.14 13.13
C GLY A 92 -2.48 7.22 11.99
N ALA A 93 -1.74 7.72 10.97
CA ALA A 93 -1.16 6.85 9.95
C ALA A 93 -0.16 5.87 10.57
N ASN A 94 -0.29 4.58 10.23
CA ASN A 94 0.58 3.52 10.70
C ASN A 94 1.76 3.27 9.75
N PHE A 95 1.65 3.71 8.52
CA PHE A 95 2.71 3.74 7.51
C PHE A 95 2.52 4.92 6.55
N ILE A 96 3.61 5.31 5.89
CA ILE A 96 3.65 6.40 4.92
C ILE A 96 4.13 5.84 3.57
N VAL A 97 3.45 6.20 2.49
CA VAL A 97 3.83 5.82 1.13
C VAL A 97 4.11 7.07 0.29
N GLY A 98 5.24 7.09 -0.39
CA GLY A 98 5.60 8.14 -1.34
C GLY A 98 5.55 7.67 -2.80
N PRO A 99 5.30 8.55 -3.77
CA PRO A 99 5.51 8.26 -5.19
C PRO A 99 6.99 8.34 -5.58
N VAL A 100 7.81 8.96 -4.74
CA VAL A 100 9.26 9.16 -4.89
C VAL A 100 9.95 8.90 -3.56
N PHE A 101 11.26 8.64 -3.59
CA PHE A 101 12.08 8.59 -2.40
C PHE A 101 12.46 10.01 -1.94
N ASN A 102 12.21 10.30 -0.66
CA ASN A 102 12.65 11.52 0.00
C ASN A 102 13.30 11.16 1.34
N PRO A 103 14.62 11.43 1.53
CA PRO A 103 15.34 11.07 2.75
C PRO A 103 14.84 11.78 4.00
N ASP A 104 14.27 12.99 3.88
CA ASP A 104 13.71 13.70 5.03
C ASP A 104 12.37 13.10 5.47
N VAL A 105 11.58 12.52 4.55
CA VAL A 105 10.41 11.71 4.91
C VAL A 105 10.87 10.43 5.62
N ALA A 106 11.93 9.75 5.14
CA ALA A 106 12.49 8.59 5.83
C ALA A 106 12.93 8.95 7.26
N LYS A 107 13.60 10.08 7.42
CA LYS A 107 14.09 10.58 8.72
C LYS A 107 12.96 10.84 9.72
N ILE A 108 11.87 11.49 9.32
CA ILE A 108 10.72 11.73 10.23
C ILE A 108 10.01 10.41 10.57
N CYS A 109 9.84 9.51 9.60
CA CYS A 109 9.24 8.20 9.82
C CYS A 109 10.07 7.37 10.81
N ASN A 110 11.40 7.34 10.65
CA ASN A 110 12.32 6.64 11.54
C ASN A 110 12.28 7.19 12.98
N ARG A 111 12.23 8.51 13.16
CA ARG A 111 12.09 9.16 14.47
C ARG A 111 10.77 8.81 15.17
N ARG A 112 9.72 8.58 14.38
CA ARG A 112 8.37 8.25 14.88
C ARG A 112 8.09 6.74 14.90
N LYS A 113 9.06 5.90 14.47
CA LYS A 113 8.93 4.45 14.34
C LYS A 113 7.72 4.03 13.48
N VAL A 114 7.49 4.79 12.40
CA VAL A 114 6.48 4.51 11.37
C VAL A 114 7.18 3.97 10.14
N SER A 115 6.59 2.97 9.46
CA SER A 115 7.14 2.43 8.23
C SER A 115 7.00 3.46 7.09
N TYR A 116 8.09 3.62 6.31
CA TYR A 116 8.08 4.42 5.08
C TYR A 116 8.27 3.51 3.87
N ILE A 117 7.44 3.68 2.86
CA ILE A 117 7.44 2.90 1.62
C ILE A 117 7.58 3.88 0.45
N PRO A 118 8.80 4.27 0.08
CA PRO A 118 9.06 5.21 -1.01
C PRO A 118 8.88 4.59 -2.38
N GLY A 119 8.49 5.41 -3.36
CA GLY A 119 8.49 5.07 -4.77
C GLY A 119 9.89 5.17 -5.36
N CYS A 120 10.32 4.12 -6.05
CA CYS A 120 11.59 4.03 -6.79
C CYS A 120 11.34 3.37 -8.14
N MET A 121 12.18 3.67 -9.13
CA MET A 121 12.10 3.12 -10.47
C MET A 121 13.43 2.58 -10.98
N THR A 122 14.52 2.81 -10.28
CA THR A 122 15.88 2.36 -10.62
C THR A 122 16.53 1.60 -9.47
N PRO A 123 17.50 0.69 -9.73
CA PRO A 123 18.26 0.01 -8.68
C PRO A 123 19.00 0.98 -7.74
N SER A 124 19.50 2.10 -8.25
CA SER A 124 20.19 3.11 -7.43
C SER A 124 19.22 3.79 -6.45
N GLU A 125 18.00 4.13 -6.89
CA GLU A 125 16.99 4.69 -5.99
C GLU A 125 16.55 3.67 -4.93
N ILE A 126 16.42 2.39 -5.29
CA ILE A 126 16.12 1.31 -4.36
C ILE A 126 17.21 1.21 -3.30
N SER A 127 18.48 1.12 -3.70
CA SER A 127 19.62 1.04 -2.79
C SER A 127 19.69 2.25 -1.85
N ASN A 128 19.51 3.47 -2.37
CA ASN A 128 19.49 4.69 -1.56
C ASN A 128 18.35 4.73 -0.55
N ALA A 129 17.17 4.19 -0.93
CA ALA A 129 16.04 4.09 -0.02
C ALA A 129 16.32 3.09 1.10
N GLU A 130 16.82 1.89 0.76
CA GLU A 130 17.14 0.83 1.72
C GLU A 130 18.24 1.26 2.71
N GLU A 131 19.25 2.03 2.27
CA GLU A 131 20.29 2.60 3.14
C GLU A 131 19.69 3.44 4.30
N THR A 132 18.53 4.06 4.10
CA THR A 132 17.83 4.82 5.15
C THR A 132 16.99 3.97 6.09
N GLY A 133 17.03 2.64 5.98
CA GLY A 133 16.24 1.71 6.81
C GLY A 133 14.81 1.51 6.35
N VAL A 134 14.56 1.66 5.04
CA VAL A 134 13.31 1.28 4.38
C VAL A 134 13.25 -0.24 4.25
N ASP A 135 12.13 -0.83 4.71
CA ASP A 135 11.96 -2.29 4.69
C ASP A 135 11.25 -2.78 3.40
N ILE A 136 10.40 -1.94 2.81
CA ILE A 136 9.65 -2.24 1.58
C ILE A 136 9.78 -1.04 0.64
N VAL A 137 10.16 -1.29 -0.61
CA VAL A 137 10.27 -0.27 -1.66
C VAL A 137 9.12 -0.42 -2.65
N LYS A 138 8.38 0.65 -2.88
CA LYS A 138 7.35 0.73 -3.91
C LYS A 138 8.00 0.92 -5.28
N ILE A 139 7.70 0.03 -6.22
CA ILE A 139 8.13 0.20 -7.62
C ILE A 139 7.06 0.97 -8.37
N PHE A 140 7.38 2.22 -8.74
CA PHE A 140 6.41 3.15 -9.32
C PHE A 140 7.02 4.05 -10.41
N PRO A 141 6.37 4.17 -11.59
CA PRO A 141 5.16 3.47 -12.03
C PRO A 141 5.43 2.02 -12.46
N GLY A 142 4.76 1.05 -11.83
CA GLY A 142 4.98 -0.38 -12.10
C GLY A 142 4.72 -0.77 -13.57
N LYS A 143 3.70 -0.19 -14.22
CA LYS A 143 3.39 -0.44 -15.64
C LYS A 143 4.57 -0.16 -16.57
N THR A 144 5.39 0.83 -16.24
CA THR A 144 6.51 1.26 -17.08
C THR A 144 7.63 0.23 -17.10
N VAL A 145 7.88 -0.43 -15.97
CA VAL A 145 9.02 -1.35 -15.81
C VAL A 145 8.63 -2.83 -15.91
N GLY A 146 7.41 -3.18 -15.55
CA GLY A 146 6.88 -4.54 -15.61
C GLY A 146 7.49 -5.54 -14.61
N PRO A 147 6.96 -6.78 -14.56
CA PRO A 147 7.46 -7.83 -13.66
C PRO A 147 8.93 -8.21 -13.86
N SER A 148 9.44 -8.11 -15.09
CA SER A 148 10.83 -8.44 -15.41
C SER A 148 11.85 -7.56 -14.66
N PHE A 149 11.49 -6.31 -14.36
CA PHE A 149 12.31 -5.42 -13.54
C PHE A 149 12.50 -5.95 -12.13
N ILE A 150 11.42 -6.43 -11.48
CA ILE A 150 11.49 -7.02 -10.14
C ILE A 150 12.49 -8.18 -10.13
N LYS A 151 12.33 -9.11 -11.08
CA LYS A 151 13.22 -10.27 -11.21
C LYS A 151 14.69 -9.86 -11.44
N ALA A 152 14.92 -8.84 -12.28
CA ALA A 152 16.26 -8.36 -12.58
C ALA A 152 16.94 -7.72 -11.36
N VAL A 153 16.21 -6.95 -10.55
CA VAL A 153 16.74 -6.36 -9.29
C VAL A 153 17.00 -7.43 -8.26
N LEU A 154 16.09 -8.38 -8.08
CA LEU A 154 16.23 -9.44 -7.07
C LEU A 154 17.36 -10.43 -7.38
N GLY A 155 17.84 -10.51 -8.61
CA GLY A 155 19.02 -11.32 -8.94
C GLY A 155 20.24 -10.95 -8.09
N PRO A 156 20.75 -9.72 -8.18
CA PRO A 156 21.86 -9.27 -7.34
C PRO A 156 21.47 -8.86 -5.90
N CYS A 157 20.21 -8.49 -5.65
CA CYS A 157 19.71 -7.97 -4.37
C CYS A 157 18.53 -8.79 -3.82
N PRO A 158 18.72 -10.09 -3.47
CA PRO A 158 17.61 -10.97 -3.07
C PRO A 158 16.99 -10.61 -1.71
N TRP A 159 17.61 -9.73 -0.95
CA TRP A 159 17.10 -9.21 0.33
C TRP A 159 16.02 -8.12 0.15
N SER A 160 15.96 -7.44 -1.01
CA SER A 160 15.03 -6.34 -1.26
C SER A 160 13.57 -6.82 -1.26
N LYS A 161 12.69 -6.04 -0.65
CA LYS A 161 11.24 -6.29 -0.66
C LYS A 161 10.56 -5.26 -1.55
N LEU A 162 10.22 -5.68 -2.78
CA LEU A 162 9.71 -4.81 -3.83
C LEU A 162 8.20 -4.97 -3.98
N MET A 163 7.47 -3.85 -4.02
CA MET A 163 6.03 -3.79 -4.12
C MET A 163 5.61 -2.94 -5.34
N PRO A 164 5.22 -3.55 -6.46
CA PRO A 164 4.75 -2.80 -7.63
C PRO A 164 3.47 -2.03 -7.33
N SER A 165 3.38 -0.83 -7.89
CA SER A 165 2.22 0.06 -7.83
C SER A 165 2.02 0.77 -9.17
N GLY A 166 0.75 0.85 -9.61
CA GLY A 166 0.40 1.39 -10.93
C GLY A 166 0.61 0.38 -12.06
N GLY A 167 -0.50 -0.04 -12.67
CA GLY A 167 -0.49 -1.00 -13.77
C GLY A 167 -0.60 -2.47 -13.37
N VAL A 168 -0.85 -2.76 -12.09
CA VAL A 168 -1.27 -4.10 -11.66
C VAL A 168 -2.74 -4.27 -12.03
N GLU A 169 -3.04 -5.24 -12.88
CA GLU A 169 -4.38 -5.54 -13.37
C GLU A 169 -5.03 -6.67 -12.57
N ILE A 170 -6.36 -6.64 -12.45
CA ILE A 170 -7.14 -7.66 -11.71
C ILE A 170 -7.45 -8.81 -12.65
N THR A 171 -6.41 -9.52 -13.06
CA THR A 171 -6.48 -10.80 -13.76
C THR A 171 -5.52 -11.77 -13.11
N GLN A 172 -5.88 -13.07 -13.10
CA GLN A 172 -5.02 -14.09 -12.49
C GLN A 172 -3.62 -14.09 -13.13
N GLU A 173 -3.55 -13.97 -14.46
CA GLU A 173 -2.30 -13.93 -15.19
C GLU A 173 -1.38 -12.78 -14.76
N ASN A 174 -1.94 -11.55 -14.63
CA ASN A 174 -1.15 -10.38 -14.25
C ASN A 174 -0.70 -10.47 -12.79
N ILE A 175 -1.57 -10.86 -11.86
CA ILE A 175 -1.23 -11.04 -10.44
C ILE A 175 -0.17 -12.13 -10.29
N SER A 176 -0.36 -13.31 -10.92
CA SER A 176 0.63 -14.39 -10.94
C SER A 176 1.97 -13.92 -11.51
N GLY A 177 1.96 -13.17 -12.61
CA GLY A 177 3.17 -12.64 -13.21
C GLY A 177 3.99 -11.76 -12.26
N TRP A 178 3.33 -10.89 -11.49
CA TRP A 178 3.99 -10.07 -10.49
C TRP A 178 4.51 -10.90 -9.31
N ILE A 179 3.73 -11.84 -8.78
CA ILE A 179 4.16 -12.69 -7.65
C ILE A 179 5.33 -13.60 -8.06
N LYS A 180 5.26 -14.26 -9.24
CA LYS A 180 6.36 -15.08 -9.79
C LYS A 180 7.65 -14.31 -10.04
N SER A 181 7.55 -13.01 -10.28
CA SER A 181 8.73 -12.16 -10.41
C SER A 181 9.45 -11.91 -9.08
N GLY A 182 8.86 -12.28 -7.95
CA GLY A 182 9.39 -12.06 -6.60
C GLY A 182 8.82 -10.82 -5.89
N SER A 183 7.71 -10.24 -6.41
CA SER A 183 7.06 -9.11 -5.72
C SER A 183 6.63 -9.51 -4.30
N ALA A 184 7.04 -8.72 -3.31
CA ALA A 184 6.76 -8.99 -1.89
C ALA A 184 5.29 -8.73 -1.52
N ALA A 185 4.66 -7.74 -2.17
CA ALA A 185 3.24 -7.41 -2.08
C ALA A 185 2.82 -6.65 -3.34
N LEU A 186 1.52 -6.45 -3.55
CA LEU A 186 0.95 -5.71 -4.68
C LEU A 186 0.15 -4.51 -4.17
N ASN A 187 0.48 -3.29 -4.63
CA ASN A 187 -0.24 -2.06 -4.29
C ASN A 187 -1.20 -1.71 -5.44
N ILE A 188 -2.51 -1.94 -5.24
CA ILE A 188 -3.51 -1.88 -6.30
C ILE A 188 -4.57 -0.81 -6.02
N GLY A 189 -4.70 0.14 -6.95
CA GLY A 189 -5.62 1.29 -6.84
C GLY A 189 -6.89 1.14 -7.67
N SER A 190 -7.04 1.97 -8.68
CA SER A 190 -8.27 2.14 -9.49
C SER A 190 -8.75 0.88 -10.20
N ASN A 191 -7.89 -0.10 -10.43
CA ASN A 191 -8.29 -1.38 -11.00
C ASN A 191 -9.07 -2.24 -9.97
N LEU A 192 -8.78 -2.08 -8.68
CA LEU A 192 -9.44 -2.78 -7.58
C LEU A 192 -10.63 -1.98 -7.05
N ILE A 193 -10.41 -0.70 -6.73
CA ILE A 193 -11.43 0.21 -6.21
C ILE A 193 -11.92 1.07 -7.37
N LYS A 194 -12.76 0.45 -8.22
CA LYS A 194 -13.25 1.06 -9.45
C LYS A 194 -14.22 2.21 -9.16
N LYS A 195 -14.03 3.34 -9.87
CA LYS A 195 -14.85 4.53 -9.68
C LYS A 195 -16.33 4.33 -9.97
N ASP A 196 -16.68 3.48 -10.94
CA ASP A 196 -18.05 3.12 -11.29
C ASP A 196 -18.73 2.34 -10.15
N LEU A 197 -18.05 1.37 -9.54
CA LEU A 197 -18.55 0.64 -8.38
C LEU A 197 -18.78 1.56 -7.18
N VAL A 198 -17.83 2.45 -6.90
CA VAL A 198 -17.94 3.44 -5.82
C VAL A 198 -19.13 4.37 -6.05
N LYS A 199 -19.31 4.90 -7.27
CA LYS A 199 -20.44 5.77 -7.64
C LYS A 199 -21.79 5.04 -7.54
N ALA A 200 -21.83 3.76 -7.90
CA ALA A 200 -23.01 2.93 -7.79
C ALA A 200 -23.32 2.48 -6.34
N GLY A 201 -22.39 2.71 -5.41
CA GLY A 201 -22.49 2.20 -4.04
C GLY A 201 -22.33 0.69 -3.92
N ASP A 202 -21.80 0.04 -4.95
CA ASP A 202 -21.58 -1.43 -4.99
C ASP A 202 -20.24 -1.83 -4.33
N PHE A 203 -20.19 -1.68 -3.02
CA PHE A 203 -19.04 -2.07 -2.20
C PHE A 203 -18.93 -3.61 -2.07
N ASN A 204 -20.01 -4.34 -2.33
CA ASN A 204 -19.96 -5.80 -2.33
C ASN A 204 -19.12 -6.35 -3.50
N SER A 205 -19.18 -5.71 -4.66
CA SER A 205 -18.30 -6.05 -5.78
C SER A 205 -16.83 -5.73 -5.48
N ILE A 206 -16.55 -4.62 -4.78
CA ILE A 206 -15.17 -4.31 -4.31
C ILE A 206 -14.68 -5.41 -3.36
N LYS A 207 -15.45 -5.81 -2.36
CA LYS A 207 -15.15 -6.92 -1.46
C LYS A 207 -14.82 -8.21 -2.23
N LYS A 208 -15.63 -8.56 -3.22
CA LYS A 208 -15.40 -9.77 -4.06
C LYS A 208 -14.09 -9.68 -4.84
N LEU A 209 -13.79 -8.53 -5.44
CA LEU A 209 -12.53 -8.31 -6.17
C LEU A 209 -11.31 -8.43 -5.24
N VAL A 210 -11.39 -7.85 -4.04
CA VAL A 210 -10.32 -7.97 -3.03
C VAL A 210 -10.11 -9.44 -2.67
N LYS A 211 -11.19 -10.15 -2.33
CA LYS A 211 -11.12 -11.58 -1.98
C LYS A 211 -10.49 -12.40 -3.11
N GLN A 212 -10.91 -12.18 -4.34
CA GLN A 212 -10.37 -12.86 -5.51
C GLN A 212 -8.86 -12.60 -5.71
N CYS A 213 -8.42 -11.34 -5.55
CA CYS A 213 -6.98 -11.02 -5.60
C CYS A 213 -6.19 -11.75 -4.50
N MET A 214 -6.74 -11.79 -3.28
CA MET A 214 -6.11 -12.48 -2.15
C MET A 214 -5.99 -13.98 -2.40
N GLU A 215 -7.01 -14.61 -3.00
CA GLU A 215 -6.98 -16.02 -3.38
C GLU A 215 -5.86 -16.29 -4.40
N TRP A 216 -5.78 -15.53 -5.48
CA TRP A 216 -4.72 -15.68 -6.49
C TRP A 216 -3.30 -15.45 -5.93
N ILE A 217 -3.13 -14.46 -5.05
CA ILE A 217 -1.84 -14.22 -4.39
C ILE A 217 -1.45 -15.43 -3.52
N LYS A 218 -2.41 -15.98 -2.76
CA LYS A 218 -2.18 -17.13 -1.89
C LYS A 218 -1.85 -18.40 -2.68
N GLU A 219 -2.61 -18.69 -3.74
CA GLU A 219 -2.37 -19.82 -4.64
C GLU A 219 -0.97 -19.76 -5.22
N GLU A 220 -0.56 -18.58 -5.73
CA GLU A 220 0.74 -18.42 -6.37
C GLU A 220 1.90 -18.55 -5.39
N ARG A 221 1.76 -18.02 -4.18
CA ARG A 221 2.76 -18.15 -3.12
C ARG A 221 2.87 -19.59 -2.61
N GLY A 222 1.76 -20.32 -2.53
CA GLY A 222 1.75 -21.74 -2.15
C GLY A 222 2.33 -22.67 -3.20
N ALA A 223 2.28 -22.30 -4.48
CA ALA A 223 2.88 -23.05 -5.58
C ALA A 223 4.42 -22.84 -5.70
N SER A 224 4.98 -21.87 -4.99
CA SER A 224 6.41 -21.50 -5.05
C SER A 224 7.25 -22.21 -3.97
N HIS A 225 6.65 -23.12 -3.22
CA HIS A 225 7.27 -24.02 -2.23
C HIS A 225 7.11 -25.47 -2.67
#